data_669a5a89dc46ad6fd2c9355175f46079
#
_entry.id   669a5a89dc46ad6fd2c9355175f46079
#
_cell.length_a   1.000
_cell.length_b   1.000
_cell.length_c   1.000
_cell.angle_alpha   90.00
_cell.angle_beta   90.00
_cell.angle_gamma   90.00
#
_symmetry.space_group_name_H-M   'P 1'
#
loop_
_entity.id
_entity.type
_entity.pdbx_description
1 polymer ?
#
loop_
_entity_poly.entity_id
_entity_poly.type
_entity_poly.pdbx_seq_one_letter_code
_entity_poly.pdbx_strand_id
1 'polypeptide(L)' 'MAREEKRVIALDEYEHGIVIHALNNMRTEQLGENRPTDAVDDVLLKVIDAPTKKVRRSRDEAR' A
#
# COMPACT_ATOMS: atom_id res chain seq x y z
N MET A 1 -16.84 12.71 -11.62
CA MET A 1 -16.34 12.61 -11.51
C MET A 1 -15.34 12.59 -11.43
N ALA A 2 -15.03 12.50 -11.60
CA ALA A 2 -14.05 12.30 -11.17
C ALA A 2 -12.88 12.49 -11.80
N ARG A 3 -12.06 13.20 -11.53
CA ARG A 3 -10.97 13.36 -12.02
C ARG A 3 -10.13 12.39 -11.54
N GLU A 4 -9.44 11.76 -12.19
CA GLU A 4 -8.61 10.81 -11.78
C GLU A 4 -7.31 11.32 -11.50
N GLU A 5 -7.03 11.79 -10.38
CA GLU A 5 -5.71 12.18 -10.00
C GLU A 5 -5.10 11.05 -9.23
N LYS A 6 -4.12 10.39 -9.76
CA LYS A 6 -3.49 9.27 -9.09
C LYS A 6 -2.25 9.72 -8.37
N ARG A 7 -2.06 9.22 -7.17
CA ARG A 7 -0.88 9.57 -6.41
C ARG A 7 0.13 8.45 -6.49
N VAL A 8 1.37 8.82 -6.64
CA VAL A 8 2.44 7.85 -6.77
C VAL A 8 3.37 8.02 -5.59
N ILE A 9 3.73 6.93 -4.98
CA ILE A 9 4.57 6.96 -3.80
C ILE A 9 5.53 5.80 -3.86
N ALA A 10 6.73 6.00 -3.43
CA ALA A 10 7.73 4.95 -3.41
C ALA A 10 7.92 4.48 -1.98
N LEU A 11 7.87 3.20 -1.77
CA LEU A 11 8.00 2.61 -0.44
C LEU A 11 9.10 1.57 -0.46
N ASP A 12 9.90 1.56 0.61
CA ASP A 12 10.86 0.48 0.73
C ASP A 12 10.13 -0.73 1.33
N GLU A 13 10.84 -1.82 1.50
CA GLU A 13 10.24 -3.04 1.97
C GLU A 13 9.61 -2.93 3.34
N TYR A 14 10.23 -2.21 4.21
CA TYR A 14 9.73 -2.04 5.55
C TYR A 14 8.43 -1.20 5.52
N GLU A 15 8.46 -0.12 4.77
CA GLU A 15 7.29 0.74 4.65
C GLU A 15 6.14 0.02 3.98
N HIS A 16 6.46 -0.80 3.00
CA HIS A 16 5.45 -1.57 2.30
C HIS A 16 4.74 -2.50 3.30
N GLY A 17 5.51 -3.11 4.18
CA GLY A 17 4.94 -3.96 5.21
C GLY A 17 4.02 -3.21 6.15
N ILE A 18 4.41 -1.98 6.51
CA ILE A 18 3.59 -1.17 7.38
C ILE A 18 2.23 -0.88 6.74
N VAL A 19 2.25 -0.55 5.46
CA VAL A 19 1.01 -0.23 4.77
C VAL A 19 0.10 -1.46 4.71
N ILE A 20 0.66 -2.61 4.40
CA ILE A 20 -0.12 -3.84 4.33
C ILE A 20 -0.73 -4.15 5.69
N HIS A 21 0.06 -3.99 6.74
CA HIS A 21 -0.42 -4.26 8.08
C HIS A 21 -1.55 -3.32 8.45
N ALA A 22 -1.40 -2.05 8.14
CA ALA A 22 -2.41 -1.06 8.46
C ALA A 22 -3.71 -1.34 7.72
N LEU A 23 -3.60 -1.72 6.46
CA LEU A 23 -4.78 -2.03 5.67
C LEU A 23 -5.48 -3.28 6.18
N ASN A 24 -4.71 -4.28 6.59
CA ASN A 24 -5.30 -5.48 7.16
C ASN A 24 -6.03 -5.18 8.46
N ASN A 25 -5.46 -4.32 9.28
CA ASN A 25 -6.11 -3.93 10.53
C ASN A 25 -7.41 -3.21 10.25
N MET A 26 -7.40 -2.32 9.28
CA MET A 26 -8.59 -1.59 8.92
C MET A 26 -9.67 -2.52 8.42
N ARG A 27 -9.26 -3.49 7.60
CA ARG A 27 -10.18 -4.46 7.07
C ARG A 27 -10.83 -5.27 8.20
N THR A 28 -10.00 -5.69 9.15
CA THR A 28 -10.50 -6.45 10.27
C THR A 28 -11.51 -5.64 11.08
N GLU A 29 -11.22 -4.38 11.27
CA GLU A 29 -12.14 -3.53 11.99
C GLU A 29 -13.46 -3.38 11.25
N GLN A 30 -13.40 -3.23 9.95
CA GLN A 30 -14.61 -3.09 9.17
C GLN A 30 -15.45 -4.35 9.22
N LEU A 31 -14.79 -5.50 9.17
CA LEU A 31 -15.51 -6.76 9.27
C LEU A 31 -16.18 -6.89 10.61
N GLY A 32 -15.51 -6.46 11.66
CA GLY A 32 -16.10 -6.52 13.00
C GLY A 32 -17.28 -5.61 13.15
N GLU A 33 -17.37 -4.57 12.32
CA GLU A 33 -18.48 -3.63 12.37
C GLU A 33 -19.52 -3.89 11.31
N ASN A 34 -19.37 -4.99 10.60
CA ASN A 34 -20.28 -5.34 9.53
C ASN A 34 -20.29 -4.30 8.44
N ARG A 35 -19.17 -3.73 8.13
CA ARG A 35 -19.08 -2.73 7.09
C ARG A 35 -18.41 -3.34 5.87
N PRO A 36 -18.70 -2.83 4.69
CA PRO A 36 -18.09 -3.38 3.48
C PRO A 36 -16.59 -3.11 3.46
N THR A 37 -15.82 -4.05 2.96
CA THR A 37 -14.38 -3.91 2.88
C THR A 37 -13.90 -3.77 1.46
N ASP A 38 -14.80 -3.54 0.51
CA ASP A 38 -14.43 -3.53 -0.91
C ASP A 38 -13.32 -2.55 -1.22
N ALA A 39 -13.43 -1.34 -0.72
CA ALA A 39 -12.44 -0.33 -1.02
C ALA A 39 -11.10 -0.67 -0.40
N VAL A 40 -11.10 -1.17 0.83
CA VAL A 40 -9.87 -1.55 1.50
C VAL A 40 -9.24 -2.74 0.79
N ASP A 41 -10.07 -3.70 0.37
CA ASP A 41 -9.57 -4.85 -0.35
C ASP A 41 -8.90 -4.44 -1.66
N ASP A 42 -9.50 -3.51 -2.36
CA ASP A 42 -8.94 -3.00 -3.59
C ASP A 42 -7.59 -2.36 -3.36
N VAL A 43 -7.48 -1.53 -2.36
CA VAL A 43 -6.23 -0.83 -2.07
C VAL A 43 -5.19 -1.85 -1.63
N LEU A 44 -5.58 -2.82 -0.82
CA LEU A 44 -4.66 -3.83 -0.34
C LEU A 44 -4.09 -4.62 -1.51
N LEU A 45 -4.93 -5.00 -2.46
CA LEU A 45 -4.46 -5.73 -3.62
C LEU A 45 -3.52 -4.89 -4.47
N LYS A 46 -3.81 -3.62 -4.61
CA LYS A 46 -2.93 -2.73 -5.35
C LYS A 46 -1.57 -2.64 -4.69
N VAL A 47 -1.54 -2.56 -3.38
CA VAL A 47 -0.29 -2.46 -2.66
C VAL A 47 0.50 -3.77 -2.79
N ILE A 48 -0.18 -4.89 -2.62
CA ILE A 48 0.49 -6.17 -2.70
C ILE A 48 1.04 -6.42 -4.11
N ASP A 49 0.27 -6.05 -5.11
CA ASP A 49 0.68 -6.26 -6.49
C ASP A 49 1.57 -5.19 -7.05
N ALA A 50 1.87 -4.16 -6.32
CA ALA A 50 2.67 -3.06 -6.83
C ALA A 50 4.02 -3.57 -7.29
N PRO A 51 4.46 -3.18 -8.46
CA PRO A 51 5.71 -3.69 -8.98
C PRO A 51 6.90 -3.18 -8.19
N THR A 52 7.88 -4.02 -8.05
CA THR A 52 9.10 -3.65 -7.38
C THR A 52 10.00 -2.94 -8.37
N LYS A 53 10.54 -1.79 -7.98
CA LYS A 53 11.42 -1.10 -8.81
C LYS A 53 12.76 -1.07 -8.15
N LYS A 54 13.80 -1.61 -8.76
CA LYS A 54 15.07 -1.61 -8.19
C LYS A 54 15.68 -0.30 -8.30
N VAL A 55 15.77 0.41 -7.27
CA VAL A 55 16.40 1.70 -7.28
C VAL A 55 17.82 1.56 -6.81
N ARG A 56 18.79 2.05 -7.54
CA ARG A 56 20.12 1.95 -7.13
C ARG A 56 20.35 2.96 -6.17
N ARG A 57 20.49 2.77 -5.09
CA ARG A 57 20.73 3.67 -4.11
C ARG A 57 22.00 3.87 -3.98
N SER A 58 22.56 4.09 -4.35
CA SER A 58 23.80 4.20 -4.28
C SER A 58 24.39 4.88 -3.39
N ARG A 59 24.02 4.46 -3.18
CA ARG A 59 24.38 4.72 -2.48
C ARG A 59 24.72 5.05 -2.04
N ASP A 60 24.52 4.86 -2.00
CA ASP A 60 24.70 5.14 -1.62
C ASP A 60 24.88 5.21 -1.16
N GLU A 61 24.79 4.90 -1.16
CA GLU A 61 25.12 4.84 -0.90
C GLU A 61 25.58 4.80 -0.56
N ALA A 62 25.91 4.54 -0.33
CA ALA A 62 26.53 4.42 -0.05
C ALA A 62 27.07 4.42 0.08
N ARG A 63 27.48 4.21 0.12
CA ARG A 63 28.20 4.07 0.21
C ARG A 63 28.58 4.24 0.38
#